data_3b21b99fb633291bcc42ee3dc858d16e
#
_entry.id   3b21b99fb633291bcc42ee3dc858d16e
#
_cell.length_a   1.000
_cell.length_b   1.000
_cell.length_c   1.000
_cell.angle_alpha   90.00
_cell.angle_beta   90.00
_cell.angle_gamma   90.00
#
_symmetry.space_group_name_H-M   'P 1'
#
loop_
_entity.id
_entity.type
_entity.pdbx_description
1 polymer ?
#
loop_
_entity_poly.entity_id
_entity_poly.type
_entity_poly.pdbx_seq_one_letter_code
_entity_poly.pdbx_strand_id
1 'polypeptide(L)'
;PVGTTDRPITSRQSSGNAFRIVARDLRPVQAAHLRRSLPSLIKTGFPNYFDDQRFGCLRHGQGFPMLSVLQGDFERALQQLIAEPSPVAITGDVKLKRTLQLQWGDWEACLRIARGPAYEPLFQHLVSQPDDFRGALEGVPLRQRVIHAFAYQSFLWNRAVSRLLRGGVMSAQRL
;
A
#
# COMPACT_ATOMS: atom_id res chain seq x y z
N PRO A 1 31.75 10.19 0.43
CA PRO A 1 31.59 8.77 0.66
C PRO A 1 32.31 8.35 1.93
N VAL A 2 31.68 7.54 2.77
CA VAL A 2 32.27 7.13 4.06
C VAL A 2 33.04 5.80 3.89
N GLY A 3 32.90 5.15 2.75
CA GLY A 3 33.58 3.92 2.39
C GLY A 3 32.89 3.17 1.24
N THR A 4 33.49 2.10 0.81
CA THR A 4 32.96 1.15 -0.17
C THR A 4 32.85 -0.22 0.47
N THR A 5 31.95 -1.07 -0.01
CA THR A 5 31.77 -2.47 0.43
C THR A 5 31.72 -3.38 -0.79
N ASP A 6 32.33 -4.55 -0.65
CA ASP A 6 32.36 -5.58 -1.70
C ASP A 6 31.03 -6.33 -1.85
N ARG A 7 30.08 -6.07 -0.98
CA ARG A 7 28.75 -6.70 -0.97
C ARG A 7 27.64 -5.66 -0.98
N PRO A 8 26.50 -5.94 -1.62
CA PRO A 8 25.34 -5.06 -1.56
C PRO A 8 24.90 -4.81 -0.12
N ILE A 9 24.70 -3.55 0.23
CA ILE A 9 24.18 -3.17 1.56
C ILE A 9 22.71 -3.62 1.65
N THR A 10 22.39 -4.42 2.66
CA THR A 10 21.05 -4.90 2.93
C THR A 10 20.51 -4.28 4.22
N SER A 11 19.18 -4.29 4.38
CA SER A 11 18.53 -3.81 5.61
C SER A 11 18.99 -4.55 6.88
N ARG A 12 19.49 -5.80 6.75
CA ARG A 12 20.02 -6.58 7.89
C ARG A 12 21.39 -6.11 8.38
N GLN A 13 22.10 -5.32 7.57
CA GLN A 13 23.44 -4.80 7.90
C GLN A 13 23.37 -3.40 8.48
N SER A 14 22.20 -2.76 8.46
CA SER A 14 21.98 -1.43 9.01
C SER A 14 21.57 -1.55 10.47
N SER A 15 22.29 -0.88 11.37
CA SER A 15 21.95 -0.77 12.79
C SER A 15 20.85 0.27 13.06
N GLY A 16 20.51 1.08 12.07
CA GLY A 16 19.49 2.13 12.16
C GLY A 16 19.66 3.20 11.09
N ASN A 17 18.75 4.13 11.08
CA ASN A 17 18.78 5.29 10.20
C ASN A 17 18.84 6.59 11.01
N ALA A 18 19.69 7.51 10.63
CA ALA A 18 19.70 8.87 11.15
C ALA A 18 18.98 9.80 10.17
N PHE A 19 18.01 10.55 10.67
CA PHE A 19 17.24 11.49 9.85
C PHE A 19 17.54 12.93 10.27
N ARG A 20 17.78 13.80 9.28
CA ARG A 20 17.80 15.25 9.46
C ARG A 20 16.60 15.82 8.73
N ILE A 21 15.59 16.26 9.49
CA ILE A 21 14.36 16.81 8.96
C ILE A 21 14.41 18.32 9.03
N VAL A 22 14.19 18.99 7.89
CA VAL A 22 14.17 20.45 7.79
C VAL A 22 12.76 20.89 7.44
N ALA A 23 12.07 21.50 8.40
CA ALA A 23 10.78 22.14 8.15
C ALA A 23 11.02 23.57 7.65
N ARG A 24 10.46 23.92 6.48
CA ARG A 24 10.60 25.23 5.82
C ARG A 24 9.28 25.97 5.82
N ASP A 25 9.33 27.27 5.53
CA ASP A 25 8.17 28.16 5.36
C ASP A 25 7.23 28.20 6.57
N LEU A 26 7.80 27.94 7.76
CA LEU A 26 7.05 28.04 9.01
C LEU A 26 6.83 29.51 9.38
N ARG A 27 5.57 29.89 9.63
CA ARG A 27 5.27 31.18 10.25
C ARG A 27 5.83 31.21 11.68
N PRO A 28 6.21 32.38 12.23
CA PRO A 28 6.80 32.50 13.57
C PRO A 28 5.98 31.78 14.66
N VAL A 29 4.64 31.86 14.59
CA VAL A 29 3.73 31.20 15.54
C VAL A 29 3.83 29.68 15.48
N GLN A 30 4.00 29.11 14.28
CA GLN A 30 4.16 27.65 14.08
C GLN A 30 5.52 27.18 14.59
N ALA A 31 6.59 27.93 14.32
CA ALA A 31 7.92 27.63 14.86
C ALA A 31 7.95 27.69 16.40
N ALA A 32 7.31 28.69 17.00
CA ALA A 32 7.19 28.82 18.45
C ALA A 32 6.37 27.66 19.05
N HIS A 33 5.28 27.25 18.38
CA HIS A 33 4.47 26.09 18.81
C HIS A 33 5.31 24.80 18.75
N LEU A 34 6.01 24.54 17.66
CA LEU A 34 6.87 23.37 17.51
C LEU A 34 7.92 23.29 18.62
N ARG A 35 8.64 24.40 18.88
CA ARG A 35 9.65 24.47 19.96
C ARG A 35 9.06 24.15 21.34
N ARG A 36 7.85 24.64 21.65
CA ARG A 36 7.17 24.36 22.93
C ARG A 36 6.71 22.91 23.05
N SER A 37 6.31 22.29 21.93
CA SER A 37 5.79 20.91 21.93
C SER A 37 6.90 19.86 21.98
N LEU A 38 8.10 20.16 21.48
CA LEU A 38 9.23 19.21 21.40
C LEU A 38 9.58 18.54 22.72
N PRO A 39 9.75 19.25 23.86
CA PRO A 39 10.07 18.60 25.13
C PRO A 39 9.03 17.58 25.57
N SER A 40 7.74 17.89 25.35
CA SER A 40 6.64 16.94 25.62
C SER A 40 6.72 15.73 24.73
N LEU A 41 6.90 15.92 23.41
CA LEU A 41 7.03 14.82 22.45
C LEU A 41 8.22 13.90 22.76
N ILE A 42 9.36 14.47 23.17
CA ILE A 42 10.54 13.68 23.58
C ILE A 42 10.23 12.82 24.81
N LYS A 43 9.45 13.36 25.76
CA LYS A 43 9.09 12.66 26.98
C LYS A 43 7.99 11.60 26.76
N THR A 44 6.96 11.93 26.00
CA THR A 44 5.74 11.10 25.86
C THR A 44 5.78 10.22 24.61
N GLY A 45 6.62 10.54 23.63
CA GLY A 45 6.57 9.96 22.30
C GLY A 45 5.37 10.46 21.49
N PHE A 46 5.13 9.84 20.35
CA PHE A 46 3.99 10.10 19.47
C PHE A 46 3.46 8.78 18.90
N PRO A 47 2.18 8.73 18.54
CA PRO A 47 1.59 7.53 17.97
C PRO A 47 2.24 7.17 16.63
N ASN A 48 2.66 5.92 16.48
CA ASN A 48 3.28 5.43 15.26
C ASN A 48 2.21 5.04 14.22
N TYR A 49 1.60 6.04 13.58
CA TYR A 49 0.68 5.83 12.47
C TYR A 49 1.43 5.59 11.15
N PHE A 50 0.85 4.74 10.31
CA PHE A 50 1.23 4.69 8.90
C PHE A 50 0.59 5.85 8.14
N ASP A 51 1.37 6.52 7.29
CA ASP A 51 0.97 7.67 6.49
C ASP A 51 0.64 7.27 5.05
N ASP A 52 0.19 8.22 4.25
CA ASP A 52 -0.33 8.09 2.88
C ASP A 52 0.58 7.27 1.95
N GLN A 53 1.89 7.30 2.13
CA GLN A 53 2.82 6.49 1.36
C GLN A 53 2.50 4.99 1.46
N ARG A 54 2.06 4.50 2.63
CA ARG A 54 1.67 3.11 2.86
C ARG A 54 0.44 2.72 2.05
N PHE A 55 -0.42 3.67 1.77
CA PHE A 55 -1.70 3.48 1.07
C PHE A 55 -1.64 3.87 -0.41
N GLY A 56 -0.46 4.15 -0.94
CA GLY A 56 -0.28 4.55 -2.34
C GLY A 56 -0.81 3.55 -3.37
N CYS A 57 -0.87 2.27 -3.03
CA CYS A 57 -1.47 1.24 -3.87
C CYS A 57 -3.01 1.29 -3.93
N LEU A 58 -3.67 2.06 -3.05
CA LEU A 58 -5.13 2.19 -2.95
C LEU A 58 -5.66 3.48 -3.57
N ARG A 59 -4.86 4.20 -4.33
CA ARG A 59 -5.25 5.49 -4.95
C ARG A 59 -6.38 5.39 -5.97
N HIS A 60 -6.81 4.19 -6.35
CA HIS A 60 -8.02 3.95 -7.14
C HIS A 60 -9.32 4.28 -6.36
N GLY A 61 -9.27 4.36 -5.01
CA GLY A 61 -10.42 4.72 -4.18
C GLY A 61 -11.49 3.63 -4.03
N GLN A 62 -11.23 2.41 -4.52
CA GLN A 62 -12.21 1.30 -4.57
C GLN A 62 -12.10 0.33 -3.38
N GLY A 63 -11.45 0.75 -2.28
CA GLY A 63 -11.28 -0.07 -1.08
C GLY A 63 -10.03 -0.95 -1.11
N PHE A 64 -10.01 -1.94 -0.24
CA PHE A 64 -8.85 -2.81 -0.03
C PHE A 64 -9.05 -4.17 -0.71
N PRO A 65 -8.22 -4.55 -1.70
CA PRO A 65 -8.28 -5.87 -2.32
C PRO A 65 -8.17 -7.00 -1.28
N MET A 66 -7.36 -6.82 -0.25
CA MET A 66 -7.21 -7.82 0.82
C MET A 66 -8.49 -8.00 1.64
N LEU A 67 -9.31 -6.95 1.81
CA LEU A 67 -10.62 -7.09 2.46
C LEU A 67 -11.55 -7.95 1.61
N SER A 68 -11.58 -7.73 0.29
CA SER A 68 -12.37 -8.56 -0.65
C SER A 68 -11.92 -10.02 -0.60
N VAL A 69 -10.60 -10.29 -0.55
CA VAL A 69 -10.07 -11.65 -0.37
C VAL A 69 -10.57 -12.30 0.92
N LEU A 70 -10.53 -11.57 2.05
CA LEU A 70 -10.98 -12.07 3.35
C LEU A 70 -12.50 -12.32 3.39
N GLN A 71 -13.26 -11.63 2.57
CA GLN A 71 -14.71 -11.81 2.40
C GLN A 71 -15.06 -12.94 1.41
N GLY A 72 -14.06 -13.52 0.75
CA GLY A 72 -14.26 -14.55 -0.28
C GLY A 72 -14.64 -13.98 -1.65
N ASP A 73 -14.68 -12.67 -1.81
CA ASP A 73 -14.97 -11.98 -3.07
C ASP A 73 -13.69 -11.83 -3.91
N PHE A 74 -13.24 -12.95 -4.48
CA PHE A 74 -11.98 -13.02 -5.23
C PHE A 74 -12.06 -12.28 -6.56
N GLU A 75 -13.22 -12.25 -7.20
CA GLU A 75 -13.42 -11.46 -8.42
C GLU A 75 -13.21 -9.98 -8.15
N ARG A 76 -13.89 -9.45 -7.14
CA ARG A 76 -13.73 -8.06 -6.73
C ARG A 76 -12.28 -7.73 -6.34
N ALA A 77 -11.61 -8.64 -5.63
CA ALA A 77 -10.21 -8.48 -5.29
C ALA A 77 -9.32 -8.34 -6.54
N LEU A 78 -9.54 -9.17 -7.56
CA LEU A 78 -8.82 -9.07 -8.84
C LEU A 78 -9.10 -7.76 -9.56
N GLN A 79 -10.36 -7.34 -9.66
CA GLN A 79 -10.72 -6.05 -10.26
C GLN A 79 -9.96 -4.89 -9.60
N GLN A 80 -9.95 -4.85 -8.26
CA GLN A 80 -9.24 -3.82 -7.50
C GLN A 80 -7.72 -3.85 -7.72
N LEU A 81 -7.13 -5.03 -7.91
CA LEU A 81 -5.69 -5.18 -8.13
C LEU A 81 -5.26 -4.76 -9.53
N ILE A 82 -6.00 -5.15 -10.57
CA ILE A 82 -5.52 -5.09 -11.95
C ILE A 82 -6.35 -4.25 -12.91
N ALA A 83 -7.61 -3.97 -12.58
CA ALA A 83 -8.54 -3.29 -13.50
C ALA A 83 -9.01 -1.92 -13.00
N GLU A 84 -8.78 -1.54 -11.74
CA GLU A 84 -9.19 -0.23 -11.22
C GLU A 84 -8.12 0.84 -11.48
N PRO A 85 -8.37 1.84 -12.34
CA PRO A 85 -7.40 2.88 -12.62
C PRO A 85 -7.25 3.83 -11.44
N SER A 86 -6.01 4.26 -11.17
CA SER A 86 -5.74 5.33 -10.22
C SER A 86 -5.76 6.69 -10.92
N PRO A 87 -6.39 7.73 -10.36
CA PRO A 87 -6.40 9.07 -10.95
C PRO A 87 -5.01 9.73 -11.05
N VAL A 88 -4.04 9.20 -10.31
CA VAL A 88 -2.65 9.70 -10.29
C VAL A 88 -1.67 8.76 -11.00
N ALA A 89 -2.18 7.72 -11.70
CA ALA A 89 -1.34 6.78 -12.43
C ALA A 89 -0.87 7.35 -13.77
N ILE A 90 0.18 6.75 -14.31
CA ILE A 90 0.69 7.07 -15.65
C ILE A 90 -0.40 6.76 -16.68
N THR A 91 -0.54 7.60 -17.69
CA THR A 91 -1.59 7.52 -18.73
C THR A 91 -1.72 6.12 -19.35
N GLY A 92 -0.59 5.42 -19.58
CA GLY A 92 -0.59 4.07 -20.14
C GLY A 92 -1.25 3.03 -19.22
N ASP A 93 -0.99 3.09 -17.92
CA ASP A 93 -1.59 2.20 -16.92
C ASP A 93 -3.11 2.46 -16.80
N VAL A 94 -3.52 3.72 -16.81
CA VAL A 94 -4.94 4.10 -16.78
C VAL A 94 -5.68 3.54 -17.99
N LYS A 95 -5.09 3.67 -19.19
CA LYS A 95 -5.69 3.16 -20.43
C LYS A 95 -5.83 1.64 -20.37
N LEU A 96 -4.77 0.94 -19.99
CA LEU A 96 -4.79 -0.52 -19.85
C LEU A 96 -5.91 -0.97 -18.90
N LYS A 97 -5.95 -0.41 -17.69
CA LYS A 97 -6.94 -0.80 -16.68
C LYS A 97 -8.38 -0.51 -17.10
N ARG A 98 -8.63 0.63 -17.74
CA ARG A 98 -9.95 0.93 -18.31
C ARG A 98 -10.35 -0.06 -19.40
N THR A 99 -9.42 -0.46 -20.26
CA THR A 99 -9.71 -1.44 -21.30
C THR A 99 -10.01 -2.80 -20.70
N LEU A 100 -9.27 -3.21 -19.65
CA LEU A 100 -9.57 -4.43 -18.91
C LEU A 100 -10.95 -4.41 -18.24
N GLN A 101 -11.36 -3.25 -17.67
CA GLN A 101 -12.72 -3.10 -17.12
C GLN A 101 -13.80 -3.33 -18.17
N LEU A 102 -13.62 -2.75 -19.37
CA LEU A 102 -14.58 -2.87 -20.46
C LEU A 102 -14.68 -4.29 -21.05
N GLN A 103 -13.60 -5.05 -20.97
CA GLN A 103 -13.51 -6.42 -21.48
C GLN A 103 -13.64 -7.47 -20.36
N TRP A 104 -13.96 -7.05 -19.13
CA TRP A 104 -14.07 -7.96 -18.01
C TRP A 104 -15.10 -9.07 -18.25
N GLY A 105 -14.66 -10.32 -18.13
CA GLY A 105 -15.46 -11.49 -18.50
C GLY A 105 -15.11 -12.10 -19.87
N ASP A 106 -14.57 -11.30 -20.81
CA ASP A 106 -13.95 -11.82 -22.03
C ASP A 106 -12.44 -12.03 -21.76
N TRP A 107 -12.12 -13.18 -21.18
CA TRP A 107 -10.77 -13.50 -20.73
C TRP A 107 -9.75 -13.61 -21.86
N GLU A 108 -10.19 -14.03 -23.06
CA GLU A 108 -9.32 -14.02 -24.23
C GLU A 108 -8.98 -12.60 -24.68
N ALA A 109 -9.96 -11.69 -24.66
CA ALA A 109 -9.70 -10.28 -24.95
C ALA A 109 -8.77 -9.67 -23.89
N CYS A 110 -9.00 -9.94 -22.60
CA CYS A 110 -8.15 -9.49 -21.52
C CYS A 110 -6.71 -10.01 -21.68
N LEU A 111 -6.52 -11.26 -22.03
CA LEU A 111 -5.21 -11.88 -22.29
C LEU A 111 -4.47 -11.20 -23.47
N ARG A 112 -5.20 -10.88 -24.55
CA ARG A 112 -4.61 -10.14 -25.69
C ARG A 112 -4.16 -8.74 -25.33
N ILE A 113 -4.86 -8.07 -24.42
CA ILE A 113 -4.61 -6.70 -23.99
C ILE A 113 -3.46 -6.65 -22.97
N ALA A 114 -3.47 -7.53 -21.98
CA ALA A 114 -2.56 -7.53 -20.86
C ALA A 114 -1.36 -8.45 -21.08
N ARG A 115 -0.72 -8.34 -22.24
CA ARG A 115 0.48 -9.13 -22.58
C ARG A 115 1.63 -8.80 -21.64
N GLY A 116 2.33 -9.85 -21.22
CA GLY A 116 3.55 -9.75 -20.42
C GLY A 116 3.45 -10.45 -19.07
N PRO A 117 4.60 -10.61 -18.38
CA PRO A 117 4.72 -11.50 -17.22
C PRO A 117 3.92 -11.06 -16.00
N ALA A 118 3.41 -9.82 -15.99
CA ALA A 118 2.68 -9.30 -14.84
C ALA A 118 1.26 -9.85 -14.71
N TYR A 119 0.54 -10.03 -15.83
CA TYR A 119 -0.88 -10.42 -15.80
C TYR A 119 -1.23 -11.58 -16.73
N GLU A 120 -0.33 -11.95 -17.62
CA GLU A 120 -0.55 -13.04 -18.58
C GLU A 120 -0.90 -14.37 -17.90
N PRO A 121 -0.18 -14.83 -16.85
CA PRO A 121 -0.53 -16.08 -16.16
C PRO A 121 -1.92 -16.07 -15.55
N LEU A 122 -2.35 -14.94 -15.03
CA LEU A 122 -3.67 -14.75 -14.45
C LEU A 122 -4.77 -14.93 -15.51
N PHE A 123 -4.64 -14.24 -16.67
CA PHE A 123 -5.64 -14.34 -17.72
C PHE A 123 -5.61 -15.69 -18.46
N GLN A 124 -4.44 -16.33 -18.60
CA GLN A 124 -4.35 -17.71 -19.08
C GLN A 124 -5.14 -18.69 -18.18
N HIS A 125 -5.06 -18.48 -16.85
CA HIS A 125 -5.82 -19.26 -15.90
C HIS A 125 -7.33 -19.06 -16.12
N LEU A 126 -7.80 -17.81 -16.23
CA LEU A 126 -9.22 -17.49 -16.42
C LEU A 126 -9.75 -17.92 -17.79
N VAL A 127 -8.92 -17.96 -18.83
CA VAL A 127 -9.33 -18.56 -20.13
C VAL A 127 -9.65 -20.05 -19.98
N SER A 128 -8.88 -20.78 -19.19
CA SER A 128 -9.09 -22.22 -18.95
C SER A 128 -10.12 -22.52 -17.86
N GLN A 129 -10.26 -21.65 -16.87
CA GLN A 129 -11.16 -21.79 -15.72
C GLN A 129 -11.82 -20.42 -15.41
N PRO A 130 -12.89 -20.06 -16.15
CA PRO A 130 -13.45 -18.71 -16.18
C PRO A 130 -13.95 -18.17 -14.82
N ASP A 131 -14.35 -19.05 -13.91
CA ASP A 131 -14.92 -18.69 -12.60
C ASP A 131 -13.95 -18.93 -11.44
N ASP A 132 -12.73 -19.45 -11.70
CA ASP A 132 -11.74 -19.67 -10.67
C ASP A 132 -10.89 -18.41 -10.41
N PHE A 133 -11.54 -17.37 -9.89
CA PHE A 133 -10.88 -16.13 -9.50
C PHE A 133 -9.88 -16.32 -8.36
N ARG A 134 -10.09 -17.33 -7.50
CA ARG A 134 -9.15 -17.64 -6.42
C ARG A 134 -7.83 -18.16 -6.99
N GLY A 135 -7.87 -19.13 -7.90
CA GLY A 135 -6.67 -19.63 -8.58
C GLY A 135 -6.00 -18.55 -9.41
N ALA A 136 -6.78 -17.70 -10.10
CA ALA A 136 -6.26 -16.57 -10.87
C ALA A 136 -5.47 -15.57 -10.02
N LEU A 137 -5.80 -15.37 -8.73
CA LEU A 137 -5.04 -14.51 -7.82
C LEU A 137 -3.58 -14.98 -7.64
N GLU A 138 -3.29 -16.26 -7.80
CA GLU A 138 -1.92 -16.77 -7.72
C GLU A 138 -1.05 -16.26 -8.86
N GLY A 139 -1.65 -15.95 -10.00
CA GLY A 139 -1.01 -15.30 -11.15
C GLY A 139 -0.65 -13.83 -10.92
N VAL A 140 -1.22 -13.17 -9.91
CA VAL A 140 -0.83 -11.79 -9.55
C VAL A 140 0.55 -11.80 -8.90
N PRO A 141 1.50 -10.94 -9.34
CA PRO A 141 2.85 -10.92 -8.79
C PRO A 141 2.86 -10.83 -7.26
N LEU A 142 3.63 -11.70 -6.59
CA LEU A 142 3.70 -11.78 -5.13
C LEU A 142 3.97 -10.42 -4.48
N ARG A 143 4.88 -9.63 -5.06
CA ARG A 143 5.19 -8.28 -4.55
C ARG A 143 3.96 -7.39 -4.49
N GLN A 144 3.10 -7.45 -5.50
CA GLN A 144 1.87 -6.67 -5.55
C GLN A 144 0.89 -7.14 -4.47
N ARG A 145 0.68 -8.46 -4.35
CA ARG A 145 -0.19 -9.03 -3.29
C ARG A 145 0.27 -8.63 -1.89
N VAL A 146 1.57 -8.71 -1.62
CA VAL A 146 2.17 -8.36 -0.32
C VAL A 146 2.00 -6.87 0.01
N ILE A 147 2.20 -5.97 -0.96
CA ILE A 147 2.00 -4.52 -0.74
C ILE A 147 0.54 -4.23 -0.31
N HIS A 148 -0.45 -4.84 -0.97
CA HIS A 148 -1.85 -4.66 -0.62
C HIS A 148 -2.21 -5.30 0.73
N ALA A 149 -1.61 -6.44 1.08
CA ALA A 149 -1.76 -7.04 2.41
C ALA A 149 -1.23 -6.10 3.50
N PHE A 150 -0.04 -5.56 3.33
CA PHE A 150 0.54 -4.59 4.27
C PHE A 150 -0.26 -3.29 4.38
N ALA A 151 -0.85 -2.81 3.28
CA ALA A 151 -1.72 -1.65 3.33
C ALA A 151 -2.94 -1.91 4.22
N TYR A 152 -3.60 -3.06 4.07
CA TYR A 152 -4.75 -3.41 4.90
C TYR A 152 -4.38 -3.60 6.37
N GLN A 153 -3.27 -4.30 6.67
CA GLN A 153 -2.76 -4.44 8.03
C GLN A 153 -2.45 -3.07 8.67
N SER A 154 -1.83 -2.16 7.92
CA SER A 154 -1.52 -0.81 8.38
C SER A 154 -2.78 0.02 8.66
N PHE A 155 -3.83 -0.16 7.86
CA PHE A 155 -5.13 0.45 8.12
C PHE A 155 -5.75 -0.06 9.44
N LEU A 156 -5.71 -1.37 9.67
CA LEU A 156 -6.20 -1.96 10.93
C LEU A 156 -5.38 -1.46 12.14
N TRP A 157 -4.06 -1.37 12.00
CA TRP A 157 -3.18 -0.79 13.00
C TRP A 157 -3.57 0.66 13.33
N ASN A 158 -3.69 1.51 12.32
CA ASN A 158 -4.08 2.91 12.51
C ASN A 158 -5.43 3.02 13.23
N ARG A 159 -6.40 2.18 12.88
CA ARG A 159 -7.70 2.13 13.57
C ARG A 159 -7.59 1.69 15.02
N ALA A 160 -6.79 0.65 15.30
CA ALA A 160 -6.58 0.15 16.65
C ALA A 160 -5.92 1.22 17.54
N VAL A 161 -4.83 1.84 17.08
CA VAL A 161 -4.14 2.94 17.77
C VAL A 161 -5.10 4.11 18.02
N SER A 162 -5.88 4.50 17.01
CA SER A 162 -6.87 5.57 17.14
C SER A 162 -7.93 5.28 18.20
N ARG A 163 -8.41 4.03 18.29
CA ARG A 163 -9.38 3.61 19.31
C ARG A 163 -8.77 3.64 20.72
N LEU A 164 -7.56 3.15 20.88
CA LEU A 164 -6.85 3.16 22.16
C LEU A 164 -6.64 4.59 22.66
N LEU A 165 -6.22 5.49 21.81
CA LEU A 165 -6.01 6.90 22.17
C LEU A 165 -7.32 7.61 22.55
N ARG A 166 -8.40 7.36 21.80
CA ARG A 166 -9.72 7.96 22.11
C ARG A 166 -10.36 7.37 23.37
N GLY A 167 -10.09 6.10 23.66
CA GLY A 167 -10.61 5.42 24.85
C GLY A 167 -9.89 5.77 26.15
N GLY A 168 -8.89 6.66 26.12
CA GLY A 168 -8.14 7.08 27.31
C GLY A 168 -7.27 6.00 27.94
N VAL A 169 -7.07 4.86 27.27
CA VAL A 169 -6.34 3.70 27.82
C VAL A 169 -4.82 3.91 27.79
N MET A 170 -4.33 4.93 27.10
CA MET A 170 -2.90 5.24 27.03
C MET A 170 -2.55 6.51 27.81
N SER A 171 -2.62 6.45 29.15
CA SER A 171 -1.76 7.27 29.96
C SER A 171 -0.40 6.54 30.11
N ALA A 172 0.59 7.02 29.34
CA ALA A 172 2.02 6.87 29.64
C ALA A 172 2.57 5.47 29.94
N GLN A 173 2.26 4.44 29.14
CA GLN A 173 3.11 3.27 29.07
C GLN A 173 3.90 3.31 27.75
N ARG A 174 5.23 3.45 27.88
CA ARG A 174 6.17 3.33 26.77
C ARG A 174 6.01 1.95 26.14
N LEU A 175 5.70 1.91 24.86
CA LEU A 175 5.98 0.76 24.02
C LEU A 175 7.46 0.77 23.61
#